data_e836c9cf49ba5bb8599781169009310c
#
_entry.id   e836c9cf49ba5bb8599781169009310c
#
_cell.length_a   1.000
_cell.length_b   1.000
_cell.length_c   1.000
_cell.angle_alpha   90.00
_cell.angle_beta   90.00
_cell.angle_gamma   90.00
#
_symmetry.space_group_name_H-M   'P 1'
#
loop_
_entity.id
_entity.type
_entity.pdbx_description
1 polymer ?
#
loop_
_entity_poly.entity_id
_entity_poly.type
_entity_poly.pdbx_seq_one_letter_code
_entity_poly.pdbx_strand_id
1 'polypeptide(L)'
;MGQVLTEKTAIITGAGRGIGRATALALANEGVAVGLIARTRKEIEQLAKEICSLRGRAAFAVADVSDPKQVEAAVQKLTGELGTIDILINNAGIGKYGKFMELDTEDWQNMLNINLMGMVHMTKAVLPQMIDKQGGDIVNISSSSGLKGTSGSSAYSASKFAVLGMSEALMQEVRPDNIRVFALAPSRVVTGMTDSGNETEQEKEKFMQPEDIAEYIVSQLKLNPRIFIPLSKQWATNPF
;
A
#
# COMPACT_ATOMS: atom_id res chain seq x y z
N MET A 1 25.59 5.96 3.78
CA MET A 1 25.09 4.87 2.91
C MET A 1 23.62 4.67 3.22
N GLY A 2 22.81 4.29 2.23
CA GLY A 2 21.40 3.95 2.42
C GLY A 2 21.23 2.64 3.19
N GLN A 3 19.99 2.29 3.50
CA GLN A 3 19.66 1.00 4.12
C GLN A 3 19.79 -0.15 3.13
N VAL A 4 20.19 -1.31 3.63
CA VAL A 4 20.05 -2.59 2.95
C VAL A 4 18.72 -3.19 3.37
N LEU A 5 17.93 -3.70 2.43
CA LEU A 5 16.62 -4.29 2.70
C LEU A 5 16.66 -5.82 2.85
N THR A 6 17.77 -6.45 2.50
CA THR A 6 17.97 -7.90 2.66
C THR A 6 17.67 -8.32 4.10
N GLU A 7 17.00 -9.44 4.28
CA GLU A 7 16.57 -10.01 5.57
C GLU A 7 15.42 -9.27 6.27
N LYS A 8 14.94 -8.15 5.73
CA LYS A 8 13.72 -7.51 6.24
C LYS A 8 12.47 -8.31 5.85
N THR A 9 11.42 -8.12 6.63
CA THR A 9 10.10 -8.72 6.37
C THR A 9 9.08 -7.62 6.11
N ALA A 10 8.34 -7.74 5.01
CA ALA A 10 7.28 -6.79 4.64
C ALA A 10 5.91 -7.46 4.60
N ILE A 11 4.85 -6.76 5.01
CA ILE A 11 3.46 -7.10 4.69
C ILE A 11 2.94 -6.09 3.68
N ILE A 12 2.29 -6.59 2.61
CA ILE A 12 1.68 -5.77 1.56
C ILE A 12 0.19 -6.11 1.46
N THR A 13 -0.67 -5.11 1.63
CA THR A 13 -2.12 -5.27 1.44
C THR A 13 -2.53 -4.95 0.00
N GLY A 14 -3.57 -5.61 -0.50
CA GLY A 14 -3.96 -5.49 -1.90
C GLY A 14 -2.89 -6.02 -2.86
N ALA A 15 -2.15 -7.05 -2.43
CA ALA A 15 -0.96 -7.57 -3.12
C ALA A 15 -1.26 -8.35 -4.41
N GLY A 16 -2.53 -8.69 -4.70
CA GLY A 16 -2.87 -9.56 -5.82
C GLY A 16 -2.64 -8.94 -7.20
N ARG A 17 -2.67 -7.61 -7.32
CA ARG A 17 -2.57 -6.90 -8.61
C ARG A 17 -2.06 -5.47 -8.45
N GLY A 18 -1.80 -4.79 -9.59
CA GLY A 18 -1.44 -3.37 -9.63
C GLY A 18 -0.23 -3.04 -8.77
N ILE A 19 -0.27 -1.89 -8.10
CA ILE A 19 0.83 -1.36 -7.28
C ILE A 19 1.27 -2.37 -6.21
N GLY A 20 0.32 -3.05 -5.53
CA GLY A 20 0.65 -4.01 -4.49
C GLY A 20 1.45 -5.21 -5.01
N ARG A 21 1.08 -5.76 -6.18
CA ARG A 21 1.81 -6.85 -6.83
C ARG A 21 3.21 -6.42 -7.26
N ALA A 22 3.31 -5.27 -7.94
CA ALA A 22 4.59 -4.73 -8.37
C ALA A 22 5.53 -4.45 -7.18
N THR A 23 4.99 -3.87 -6.10
CA THR A 23 5.75 -3.62 -4.86
C THR A 23 6.23 -4.92 -4.22
N ALA A 24 5.40 -5.96 -4.19
CA ALA A 24 5.80 -7.27 -3.63
C ALA A 24 6.97 -7.89 -4.41
N LEU A 25 6.92 -7.83 -5.74
CA LEU A 25 8.01 -8.31 -6.60
C LEU A 25 9.29 -7.48 -6.42
N ALA A 26 9.16 -6.15 -6.41
CA ALA A 26 10.30 -5.26 -6.24
C ALA A 26 10.99 -5.47 -4.88
N LEU A 27 10.23 -5.61 -3.78
CA LEU A 27 10.78 -5.89 -2.46
C LEU A 27 11.43 -7.28 -2.39
N ALA A 28 10.79 -8.30 -2.98
CA ALA A 28 11.37 -9.65 -3.04
C ALA A 28 12.71 -9.67 -3.79
N ASN A 29 12.85 -8.90 -4.87
CA ASN A 29 14.10 -8.73 -5.61
C ASN A 29 15.21 -8.05 -4.78
N GLU A 30 14.86 -7.24 -3.78
CA GLU A 30 15.79 -6.67 -2.80
C GLU A 30 16.12 -7.63 -1.64
N GLY A 31 15.63 -8.87 -1.68
CA GLY A 31 15.86 -9.89 -0.65
C GLY A 31 14.93 -9.77 0.56
N VAL A 32 13.85 -9.00 0.45
CA VAL A 32 12.82 -8.87 1.51
C VAL A 32 11.92 -10.11 1.50
N ALA A 33 11.62 -10.67 2.67
CA ALA A 33 10.57 -11.67 2.83
C ALA A 33 9.20 -10.97 2.78
N VAL A 34 8.29 -11.41 1.91
CA VAL A 34 7.04 -10.69 1.66
C VAL A 34 5.80 -11.48 2.08
N GLY A 35 4.99 -10.90 2.94
CA GLY A 35 3.67 -11.36 3.34
C GLY A 35 2.59 -10.68 2.50
N LEU A 36 1.82 -11.46 1.75
CA LEU A 36 0.84 -10.99 0.78
C LEU A 36 -0.56 -11.09 1.36
N ILE A 37 -1.28 -9.97 1.44
CA ILE A 37 -2.67 -9.94 1.90
C ILE A 37 -3.58 -9.42 0.80
N ALA A 38 -4.61 -10.19 0.45
CA ALA A 38 -5.72 -9.77 -0.40
C ALA A 38 -6.93 -10.69 -0.20
N ARG A 39 -8.09 -10.31 -0.75
CA ARG A 39 -9.32 -11.12 -0.70
C ARG A 39 -9.31 -12.29 -1.68
N THR A 40 -8.64 -12.14 -2.81
CA THR A 40 -8.60 -13.14 -3.89
C THR A 40 -7.43 -14.10 -3.68
N ARG A 41 -7.73 -15.26 -3.08
CA ARG A 41 -6.72 -16.30 -2.80
C ARG A 41 -5.84 -16.64 -4.01
N LYS A 42 -6.47 -16.89 -5.18
CA LYS A 42 -5.77 -17.32 -6.40
C LYS A 42 -4.65 -16.36 -6.81
N GLU A 43 -4.90 -15.04 -6.73
CA GLU A 43 -3.93 -14.02 -7.15
C GLU A 43 -2.70 -14.02 -6.24
N ILE A 44 -2.89 -13.99 -4.91
CA ILE A 44 -1.78 -13.92 -3.95
C ILE A 44 -1.04 -15.25 -3.80
N GLU A 45 -1.72 -16.39 -3.98
CA GLU A 45 -1.07 -17.70 -4.00
C GLU A 45 -0.18 -17.86 -5.25
N GLN A 46 -0.65 -17.40 -6.40
CA GLN A 46 0.14 -17.41 -7.63
C GLN A 46 1.36 -16.49 -7.50
N LEU A 47 1.18 -15.29 -6.95
CA LEU A 47 2.28 -14.35 -6.72
C LEU A 47 3.31 -14.91 -5.73
N ALA A 48 2.87 -15.57 -4.66
CA ALA A 48 3.79 -16.21 -3.72
C ALA A 48 4.62 -17.30 -4.40
N LYS A 49 4.00 -18.14 -5.22
CA LYS A 49 4.70 -19.17 -6.01
C LYS A 49 5.71 -18.55 -6.99
N GLU A 50 5.33 -17.48 -7.68
CA GLU A 50 6.21 -16.73 -8.58
C GLU A 50 7.45 -16.21 -7.85
N ILE A 51 7.27 -15.53 -6.72
CA ILE A 51 8.37 -15.00 -5.90
C ILE A 51 9.29 -16.13 -5.42
N CYS A 52 8.72 -17.23 -4.93
CA CYS A 52 9.51 -18.40 -4.48
C CYS A 52 10.28 -19.06 -5.64
N SER A 53 9.72 -19.09 -6.85
CA SER A 53 10.42 -19.63 -8.03
C SER A 53 11.65 -18.81 -8.43
N LEU A 54 11.65 -17.50 -8.09
CA LEU A 54 12.77 -16.58 -8.27
C LEU A 54 13.72 -16.56 -7.04
N ARG A 55 13.63 -17.57 -6.16
CA ARG A 55 14.41 -17.71 -4.93
C ARG A 55 14.11 -16.65 -3.85
N GLY A 56 13.03 -15.89 -3.99
CA GLY A 56 12.52 -15.01 -2.94
C GLY A 56 11.79 -15.79 -1.83
N ARG A 57 11.49 -15.12 -0.71
CA ARG A 57 10.68 -15.66 0.39
C ARG A 57 9.33 -14.98 0.38
N ALA A 58 8.25 -15.76 0.27
CA ALA A 58 6.89 -15.23 0.29
C ALA A 58 5.93 -16.15 1.05
N ALA A 59 5.01 -15.55 1.78
CA ALA A 59 3.85 -16.20 2.36
C ALA A 59 2.58 -15.38 2.04
N PHE A 60 1.41 -15.96 2.18
CA PHE A 60 0.17 -15.24 1.95
C PHE A 60 -0.91 -15.55 2.98
N ALA A 61 -1.79 -14.59 3.19
CA ALA A 61 -3.00 -14.73 3.99
C ALA A 61 -4.19 -14.08 3.27
N VAL A 62 -5.31 -14.78 3.22
CA VAL A 62 -6.55 -14.23 2.66
C VAL A 62 -7.25 -13.44 3.75
N ALA A 63 -7.47 -12.15 3.52
CA ALA A 63 -8.20 -11.30 4.45
C ALA A 63 -8.85 -10.11 3.74
N ASP A 64 -10.01 -9.70 4.24
CA ASP A 64 -10.58 -8.39 3.98
C ASP A 64 -10.03 -7.40 5.03
N VAL A 65 -9.35 -6.36 4.58
CA VAL A 65 -8.75 -5.35 5.47
C VAL A 65 -9.80 -4.55 6.26
N SER A 66 -11.06 -4.54 5.82
CA SER A 66 -12.16 -3.90 6.54
C SER A 66 -12.63 -4.71 7.77
N ASP A 67 -12.23 -5.99 7.86
CA ASP A 67 -12.54 -6.86 9.01
C ASP A 67 -11.32 -6.97 9.93
N PRO A 68 -11.35 -6.36 11.14
CA PRO A 68 -10.20 -6.36 12.05
C PRO A 68 -9.81 -7.76 12.54
N LYS A 69 -10.76 -8.71 12.62
CA LYS A 69 -10.47 -10.08 13.07
C LYS A 69 -9.71 -10.86 11.99
N GLN A 70 -10.11 -10.69 10.72
CA GLN A 70 -9.37 -11.29 9.60
C GLN A 70 -7.96 -10.69 9.48
N VAL A 71 -7.83 -9.39 9.71
CA VAL A 71 -6.53 -8.70 9.71
C VAL A 71 -5.62 -9.25 10.80
N GLU A 72 -6.11 -9.36 12.03
CA GLU A 72 -5.34 -9.89 13.16
C GLU A 72 -4.84 -11.32 12.88
N ALA A 73 -5.73 -12.21 12.44
CA ALA A 73 -5.39 -13.57 12.08
C ALA A 73 -4.37 -13.65 10.92
N ALA A 74 -4.52 -12.79 9.92
CA ALA A 74 -3.59 -12.73 8.78
C ALA A 74 -2.20 -12.25 9.21
N VAL A 75 -2.12 -11.19 10.02
CA VAL A 75 -0.83 -10.68 10.53
C VAL A 75 -0.17 -11.72 11.44
N GLN A 76 -0.91 -12.34 12.35
CA GLN A 76 -0.38 -13.39 13.22
C GLN A 76 0.19 -14.57 12.42
N LYS A 77 -0.54 -15.05 11.40
CA LYS A 77 -0.07 -16.09 10.49
C LYS A 77 1.24 -15.71 9.81
N LEU A 78 1.28 -14.52 9.19
CA LEU A 78 2.44 -14.08 8.42
C LEU A 78 3.66 -13.81 9.32
N THR A 79 3.45 -13.28 10.52
CA THR A 79 4.52 -13.12 11.50
C THR A 79 5.09 -14.48 11.94
N GLY A 80 4.23 -15.50 12.09
CA GLY A 80 4.68 -16.87 12.42
C GLY A 80 5.49 -17.53 11.30
N GLU A 81 5.19 -17.22 10.03
CA GLU A 81 5.87 -17.83 8.87
C GLU A 81 7.12 -17.05 8.43
N LEU A 82 7.13 -15.74 8.57
CA LEU A 82 8.19 -14.88 8.01
C LEU A 82 9.05 -14.20 9.08
N GLY A 83 8.61 -14.13 10.32
CA GLY A 83 9.25 -13.38 11.40
C GLY A 83 8.63 -12.00 11.63
N THR A 84 9.28 -11.23 12.48
CA THR A 84 8.84 -9.87 12.87
C THR A 84 8.77 -8.94 11.66
N ILE A 85 7.71 -8.17 11.57
CA ILE A 85 7.44 -7.29 10.42
C ILE A 85 8.25 -5.99 10.54
N ASP A 86 9.04 -5.69 9.52
CA ASP A 86 9.83 -4.47 9.39
C ASP A 86 9.13 -3.40 8.57
N ILE A 87 8.35 -3.81 7.58
CA ILE A 87 7.75 -2.92 6.58
C ILE A 87 6.26 -3.26 6.44
N LEU A 88 5.41 -2.25 6.54
CA LEU A 88 4.00 -2.37 6.24
C LEU A 88 3.64 -1.49 5.04
N ILE A 89 3.15 -2.12 3.96
CA ILE A 89 2.64 -1.41 2.77
C ILE A 89 1.11 -1.47 2.79
N ASN A 90 0.49 -0.40 3.23
CA ASN A 90 -0.96 -0.19 3.19
C ASN A 90 -1.37 0.29 1.80
N ASN A 91 -1.64 -0.66 0.91
CA ASN A 91 -1.99 -0.40 -0.50
C ASN A 91 -3.43 -0.79 -0.83
N ALA A 92 -4.06 -1.69 -0.09
CA ALA A 92 -5.45 -2.09 -0.36
C ALA A 92 -6.37 -0.86 -0.44
N GLY A 93 -7.18 -0.81 -1.49
CA GLY A 93 -8.10 0.29 -1.69
C GLY A 93 -9.08 0.02 -2.83
N ILE A 94 -10.17 0.76 -2.82
CA ILE A 94 -11.19 0.79 -3.88
C ILE A 94 -11.50 2.22 -4.27
N GLY A 95 -12.00 2.41 -5.49
CA GLY A 95 -12.55 3.67 -5.98
C GLY A 95 -13.91 3.45 -6.62
N LYS A 96 -14.88 4.28 -6.30
CA LYS A 96 -16.13 4.42 -7.01
C LYS A 96 -16.35 5.89 -7.31
N TYR A 97 -16.69 6.20 -8.54
CA TYR A 97 -16.79 7.55 -9.06
C TYR A 97 -18.23 7.82 -9.49
N GLY A 98 -18.69 9.03 -9.28
CA GLY A 98 -20.03 9.49 -9.59
C GLY A 98 -20.28 10.86 -8.95
N LYS A 99 -21.31 11.59 -9.40
CA LYS A 99 -21.72 12.84 -8.76
C LYS A 99 -22.19 12.56 -7.33
N PHE A 100 -22.17 13.58 -6.47
CA PHE A 100 -22.48 13.43 -5.05
C PHE A 100 -23.82 12.73 -4.78
N MET A 101 -24.86 13.06 -5.56
CA MET A 101 -26.20 12.46 -5.43
C MET A 101 -26.35 11.09 -6.13
N GLU A 102 -25.35 10.66 -6.89
CA GLU A 102 -25.38 9.37 -7.62
C GLU A 102 -24.72 8.23 -6.79
N LEU A 103 -23.95 8.58 -5.77
CA LEU A 103 -23.29 7.61 -4.90
C LEU A 103 -24.15 7.35 -3.65
N ASP A 104 -24.46 6.09 -3.42
CA ASP A 104 -25.16 5.68 -2.21
C ASP A 104 -24.29 5.84 -0.96
N THR A 105 -24.92 6.01 0.20
CA THR A 105 -24.21 6.07 1.48
C THR A 105 -23.36 4.83 1.74
N GLU A 106 -23.79 3.67 1.25
CA GLU A 106 -23.04 2.42 1.33
C GLU A 106 -21.73 2.49 0.55
N ASP A 107 -21.71 3.12 -0.62
CA ASP A 107 -20.48 3.33 -1.40
C ASP A 107 -19.46 4.17 -0.63
N TRP A 108 -19.94 5.23 0.03
CA TRP A 108 -19.11 6.06 0.91
C TRP A 108 -18.53 5.26 2.06
N GLN A 109 -19.38 4.49 2.75
CA GLN A 109 -18.96 3.66 3.86
C GLN A 109 -17.94 2.60 3.43
N ASN A 110 -18.17 1.92 2.32
CA ASN A 110 -17.27 0.92 1.78
C ASN A 110 -15.89 1.52 1.45
N MET A 111 -15.85 2.70 0.83
CA MET A 111 -14.58 3.38 0.56
C MET A 111 -13.85 3.79 1.84
N LEU A 112 -14.55 4.31 2.84
CA LEU A 112 -13.94 4.65 4.13
C LEU A 112 -13.48 3.39 4.89
N ASN A 113 -14.28 2.33 4.89
CA ASN A 113 -13.94 1.09 5.57
C ASN A 113 -12.70 0.40 4.97
N ILE A 114 -12.56 0.41 3.65
CA ILE A 114 -11.42 -0.24 3.01
C ILE A 114 -10.21 0.70 2.95
N ASN A 115 -10.38 1.94 2.45
CA ASN A 115 -9.27 2.83 2.17
C ASN A 115 -8.65 3.44 3.43
N LEU A 116 -9.45 3.65 4.49
CA LEU A 116 -9.00 4.25 5.75
C LEU A 116 -8.97 3.22 6.88
N MET A 117 -10.13 2.63 7.22
CA MET A 117 -10.18 1.73 8.38
C MET A 117 -9.35 0.46 8.16
N GLY A 118 -9.25 -0.04 6.92
CA GLY A 118 -8.34 -1.11 6.57
C GLY A 118 -6.88 -0.80 6.91
N MET A 119 -6.42 0.42 6.63
CA MET A 119 -5.07 0.87 7.01
C MET A 119 -4.93 1.00 8.54
N VAL A 120 -5.98 1.47 9.22
CA VAL A 120 -6.00 1.54 10.70
C VAL A 120 -5.88 0.15 11.31
N HIS A 121 -6.65 -0.83 10.83
CA HIS A 121 -6.62 -2.21 11.32
C HIS A 121 -5.25 -2.84 11.12
N MET A 122 -4.69 -2.73 9.91
CA MET A 122 -3.36 -3.25 9.58
C MET A 122 -2.27 -2.61 10.43
N THR A 123 -2.32 -1.28 10.57
CA THR A 123 -1.35 -0.56 11.39
C THR A 123 -1.42 -0.99 12.85
N LYS A 124 -2.63 -1.07 13.43
CA LYS A 124 -2.81 -1.55 14.82
C LYS A 124 -2.31 -2.98 15.04
N ALA A 125 -2.44 -3.85 14.04
CA ALA A 125 -1.99 -5.23 14.14
C ALA A 125 -0.45 -5.38 14.03
N VAL A 126 0.21 -4.46 13.31
CA VAL A 126 1.66 -4.53 13.07
C VAL A 126 2.46 -3.63 14.00
N LEU A 127 1.94 -2.46 14.35
CA LEU A 127 2.65 -1.42 15.09
C LEU A 127 3.26 -1.89 16.44
N PRO A 128 2.57 -2.70 17.27
CA PRO A 128 3.14 -3.14 18.55
C PRO A 128 4.52 -3.79 18.39
N GLN A 129 4.68 -4.72 17.44
CA GLN A 129 5.96 -5.37 17.20
C GLN A 129 7.04 -4.43 16.63
N MET A 130 6.65 -3.35 15.92
CA MET A 130 7.59 -2.32 15.48
C MET A 130 8.05 -1.45 16.65
N ILE A 131 7.16 -1.11 17.58
CA ILE A 131 7.48 -0.37 18.80
C ILE A 131 8.42 -1.20 19.67
N ASP A 132 8.11 -2.47 19.90
CA ASP A 132 8.93 -3.38 20.75
C ASP A 132 10.37 -3.50 20.22
N LYS A 133 10.56 -3.51 18.90
CA LYS A 133 11.91 -3.57 18.31
C LYS A 133 12.54 -2.21 18.03
N GLN A 134 11.83 -1.10 18.35
CA GLN A 134 12.31 0.27 18.16
C GLN A 134 12.67 0.59 16.70
N GLY A 135 11.81 0.21 15.77
CA GLY A 135 12.04 0.51 14.37
C GLY A 135 11.04 -0.13 13.39
N GLY A 136 10.84 0.52 12.27
CA GLY A 136 9.96 0.02 11.20
C GLY A 136 9.63 1.09 10.17
N ASP A 137 9.00 0.65 9.10
CA ASP A 137 8.60 1.51 7.99
C ASP A 137 7.13 1.24 7.62
N ILE A 138 6.31 2.28 7.61
CA ILE A 138 4.90 2.20 7.22
C ILE A 138 4.70 3.08 5.98
N VAL A 139 4.25 2.48 4.88
CA VAL A 139 3.95 3.16 3.62
C VAL A 139 2.44 3.12 3.38
N ASN A 140 1.81 4.28 3.35
CA ASN A 140 0.38 4.44 3.12
C ASN A 140 0.12 4.99 1.71
N ILE A 141 -0.58 4.23 0.87
CA ILE A 141 -0.90 4.64 -0.49
C ILE A 141 -2.18 5.48 -0.49
N SER A 142 -2.00 6.80 -0.60
CA SER A 142 -3.08 7.76 -0.82
C SER A 142 -3.35 7.95 -2.34
N SER A 143 -3.54 9.16 -2.78
CA SER A 143 -3.78 9.57 -4.16
C SER A 143 -3.60 11.09 -4.28
N SER A 144 -3.39 11.60 -5.49
CA SER A 144 -3.57 13.02 -5.80
C SER A 144 -4.97 13.53 -5.43
N SER A 145 -5.98 12.64 -5.44
CA SER A 145 -7.33 12.93 -4.93
C SER A 145 -7.40 13.14 -3.41
N GLY A 146 -6.36 12.78 -2.67
CA GLY A 146 -6.20 13.13 -1.25
C GLY A 146 -5.61 14.52 -1.02
N LEU A 147 -5.15 15.20 -2.07
CA LEU A 147 -4.57 16.55 -2.03
C LEU A 147 -5.52 17.60 -2.60
N LYS A 148 -6.35 17.20 -3.55
CA LYS A 148 -7.32 18.07 -4.22
C LYS A 148 -8.53 17.26 -4.65
N GLY A 149 -9.71 17.65 -4.18
CA GLY A 149 -10.97 17.08 -4.63
C GLY A 149 -11.28 17.46 -6.07
N THR A 150 -11.90 16.55 -6.81
CA THR A 150 -12.39 16.76 -8.18
C THR A 150 -13.85 16.35 -8.29
N SER A 151 -14.57 16.94 -9.25
CA SER A 151 -15.96 16.56 -9.53
C SER A 151 -16.06 15.06 -9.81
N GLY A 152 -17.06 14.42 -9.27
CA GLY A 152 -17.30 12.97 -9.44
C GLY A 152 -16.41 12.06 -8.56
N SER A 153 -15.60 12.62 -7.64
CA SER A 153 -14.72 11.82 -6.78
C SER A 153 -14.86 12.13 -5.29
N SER A 154 -15.97 12.71 -4.86
CA SER A 154 -16.13 13.23 -3.49
C SER A 154 -15.86 12.20 -2.41
N ALA A 155 -16.46 11.01 -2.49
CA ALA A 155 -16.27 9.94 -1.50
C ALA A 155 -14.83 9.37 -1.54
N TYR A 156 -14.31 9.13 -2.74
CA TYR A 156 -12.92 8.67 -2.91
C TYR A 156 -11.93 9.71 -2.38
N SER A 157 -12.11 10.99 -2.74
CA SER A 157 -11.28 12.09 -2.24
C SER A 157 -11.33 12.18 -0.73
N ALA A 158 -12.53 12.14 -0.12
CA ALA A 158 -12.67 12.17 1.34
C ALA A 158 -11.87 11.05 2.02
N SER A 159 -11.96 9.81 1.48
CA SER A 159 -11.19 8.69 2.01
C SER A 159 -9.67 8.90 1.89
N LYS A 160 -9.19 9.47 0.78
CA LYS A 160 -7.77 9.69 0.54
C LYS A 160 -7.19 10.91 1.27
N PHE A 161 -7.99 11.96 1.51
CA PHE A 161 -7.63 13.04 2.44
C PHE A 161 -7.48 12.53 3.87
N ALA A 162 -8.42 11.67 4.31
CA ALA A 162 -8.34 11.07 5.64
C ALA A 162 -7.07 10.23 5.83
N VAL A 163 -6.61 9.49 4.80
CA VAL A 163 -5.35 8.75 4.82
C VAL A 163 -4.16 9.70 5.04
N LEU A 164 -4.12 10.86 4.38
CA LEU A 164 -3.02 11.82 4.56
C LEU A 164 -2.98 12.39 5.98
N GLY A 165 -4.14 12.82 6.50
CA GLY A 165 -4.24 13.34 7.87
C GLY A 165 -3.86 12.28 8.93
N MET A 166 -4.36 11.05 8.76
CA MET A 166 -3.98 9.93 9.62
C MET A 166 -2.47 9.65 9.56
N SER A 167 -1.89 9.65 8.36
CA SER A 167 -0.46 9.36 8.19
C SER A 167 0.42 10.41 8.86
N GLU A 168 0.05 11.68 8.75
CA GLU A 168 0.77 12.79 9.38
C GLU A 168 0.71 12.70 10.91
N ALA A 169 -0.47 12.45 11.48
CA ALA A 169 -0.62 12.28 12.91
C ALA A 169 0.16 11.06 13.43
N LEU A 170 -0.02 9.90 12.80
CA LEU A 170 0.70 8.67 13.16
C LEU A 170 2.22 8.88 13.10
N MET A 171 2.73 9.56 12.09
CA MET A 171 4.14 9.87 11.95
C MET A 171 4.67 10.63 13.18
N GLN A 172 3.92 11.59 13.69
CA GLN A 172 4.34 12.34 14.89
C GLN A 172 4.35 11.47 16.14
N GLU A 173 3.40 10.53 16.26
CA GLU A 173 3.25 9.65 17.41
C GLU A 173 4.37 8.61 17.51
N VAL A 174 4.80 8.02 16.35
CA VAL A 174 5.70 6.88 16.33
C VAL A 174 7.17 7.20 16.03
N ARG A 175 7.50 8.47 15.76
CA ARG A 175 8.90 8.90 15.56
C ARG A 175 9.82 8.62 16.75
N PRO A 176 9.36 8.74 18.01
CA PRO A 176 10.20 8.37 19.17
C PRO A 176 10.66 6.92 19.15
N ASP A 177 9.90 6.03 18.49
CA ASP A 177 10.20 4.60 18.37
C ASP A 177 11.02 4.26 17.10
N ASN A 178 11.61 5.27 16.44
CA ASN A 178 12.36 5.13 15.18
C ASN A 178 11.52 4.52 14.03
N ILE A 179 10.21 4.69 14.04
CA ILE A 179 9.31 4.23 12.98
C ILE A 179 9.07 5.37 12.01
N ARG A 180 9.29 5.11 10.71
CA ARG A 180 9.06 6.09 9.64
C ARG A 180 7.70 5.84 9.00
N VAL A 181 6.92 6.89 8.78
CA VAL A 181 5.64 6.80 8.09
C VAL A 181 5.69 7.64 6.83
N PHE A 182 5.43 6.99 5.70
CA PHE A 182 5.43 7.60 4.37
C PHE A 182 3.99 7.61 3.83
N ALA A 183 3.55 8.75 3.31
CA ALA A 183 2.32 8.85 2.54
C ALA A 183 2.66 9.13 1.07
N LEU A 184 2.20 8.29 0.16
CA LEU A 184 2.36 8.47 -1.28
C LEU A 184 1.04 8.95 -1.87
N ALA A 185 1.10 10.00 -2.67
CA ALA A 185 -0.06 10.61 -3.34
C ALA A 185 0.12 10.57 -4.87
N PRO A 186 0.13 9.37 -5.49
CA PRO A 186 0.28 9.25 -6.93
C PRO A 186 -0.91 9.84 -7.67
N SER A 187 -0.65 10.44 -8.83
CA SER A 187 -1.66 10.72 -9.82
C SER A 187 -2.08 9.41 -10.50
N ARG A 188 -2.58 9.44 -11.71
CA ARG A 188 -3.03 8.22 -12.39
C ARG A 188 -1.91 7.22 -12.58
N VAL A 189 -2.11 6.01 -12.07
CA VAL A 189 -1.29 4.81 -12.31
C VAL A 189 -2.17 3.81 -13.05
N VAL A 190 -1.68 3.19 -14.11
CA VAL A 190 -2.43 2.21 -14.90
C VAL A 190 -2.63 0.94 -14.08
N THR A 191 -3.84 0.72 -13.62
CA THR A 191 -4.23 -0.45 -12.83
C THR A 191 -5.66 -0.84 -13.20
N GLY A 192 -6.10 -2.02 -12.81
CA GLY A 192 -7.51 -2.41 -13.02
C GLY A 192 -8.55 -1.50 -12.33
N MET A 193 -8.12 -0.58 -11.46
CA MET A 193 -8.99 0.45 -10.86
C MET A 193 -9.15 1.68 -11.79
N THR A 194 -8.15 1.98 -12.60
CA THR A 194 -8.06 3.20 -13.43
C THR A 194 -8.15 2.91 -14.92
N ASP A 195 -8.14 1.64 -15.32
CA ASP A 195 -8.30 1.20 -16.71
C ASP A 195 -9.78 1.26 -17.11
N SER A 196 -10.10 2.14 -18.03
CA SER A 196 -11.47 2.26 -18.59
C SER A 196 -11.80 1.17 -19.62
N GLY A 197 -10.81 0.39 -20.03
CA GLY A 197 -10.90 -0.61 -21.09
C GLY A 197 -10.99 -0.03 -22.51
N ASN A 198 -10.99 1.28 -22.66
CA ASN A 198 -11.14 1.98 -23.95
C ASN A 198 -9.82 2.58 -24.46
N GLU A 199 -8.73 2.44 -23.72
CA GLU A 199 -7.44 3.02 -24.05
C GLU A 199 -6.52 2.01 -24.75
N THR A 200 -5.78 2.50 -25.74
CA THR A 200 -4.72 1.73 -26.40
C THR A 200 -3.52 1.56 -25.46
N GLU A 201 -2.68 0.56 -25.70
CA GLU A 201 -1.45 0.38 -24.92
C GLU A 201 -0.53 1.61 -25.02
N GLN A 202 -0.46 2.28 -26.17
CA GLN A 202 0.32 3.51 -26.36
C GLN A 202 -0.19 4.67 -25.49
N GLU A 203 -1.50 4.77 -25.30
CA GLU A 203 -2.10 5.77 -24.40
C GLU A 203 -1.79 5.43 -22.93
N LYS A 204 -1.84 4.15 -22.56
CA LYS A 204 -1.49 3.69 -21.21
C LYS A 204 -0.02 3.95 -20.87
N GLU A 205 0.89 3.81 -21.83
CA GLU A 205 2.33 4.10 -21.64
C GLU A 205 2.64 5.56 -21.28
N LYS A 206 1.74 6.50 -21.54
CA LYS A 206 1.89 7.90 -21.12
C LYS A 206 1.68 8.13 -19.62
N PHE A 207 1.07 7.17 -18.93
CA PHE A 207 0.80 7.24 -17.50
C PHE A 207 1.78 6.38 -16.70
N MET A 208 1.88 6.67 -15.41
CA MET A 208 2.68 5.85 -14.51
C MET A 208 2.18 4.39 -14.51
N GLN A 209 3.13 3.47 -14.47
CA GLN A 209 2.89 2.05 -14.31
C GLN A 209 3.02 1.64 -12.82
N PRO A 210 2.43 0.52 -12.41
CA PRO A 210 2.61 0.00 -11.04
C PRO A 210 4.07 -0.14 -10.63
N GLU A 211 4.93 -0.49 -11.58
CA GLU A 211 6.36 -0.69 -11.41
C GLU A 211 7.08 0.60 -11.04
N ASP A 212 6.68 1.76 -11.60
CA ASP A 212 7.24 3.07 -11.28
C ASP A 212 7.02 3.43 -9.80
N ILE A 213 5.83 3.10 -9.29
CA ILE A 213 5.50 3.33 -7.87
C ILE A 213 6.24 2.34 -6.98
N ALA A 214 6.39 1.08 -7.41
CA ALA A 214 7.14 0.08 -6.67
C ALA A 214 8.63 0.45 -6.56
N GLU A 215 9.27 0.90 -7.65
CA GLU A 215 10.64 1.40 -7.65
C GLU A 215 10.79 2.60 -6.71
N TYR A 216 9.85 3.53 -6.76
CA TYR A 216 9.84 4.68 -5.86
C TYR A 216 9.75 4.25 -4.39
N ILE A 217 8.85 3.31 -4.05
CA ILE A 217 8.72 2.77 -2.69
C ILE A 217 10.06 2.17 -2.23
N VAL A 218 10.67 1.32 -3.04
CA VAL A 218 11.98 0.72 -2.72
C VAL A 218 13.03 1.81 -2.48
N SER A 219 13.10 2.84 -3.35
CA SER A 219 14.05 3.94 -3.19
C SER A 219 13.87 4.69 -1.88
N GLN A 220 12.62 4.95 -1.46
CA GLN A 220 12.30 5.61 -0.19
C GLN A 220 12.73 4.75 1.02
N LEU A 221 12.45 3.45 0.97
CA LEU A 221 12.83 2.52 2.02
C LEU A 221 14.36 2.40 2.17
N LYS A 222 15.12 2.54 1.07
CA LYS A 222 16.60 2.52 1.05
C LYS A 222 17.24 3.82 1.55
N LEU A 223 16.49 4.88 1.81
CA LEU A 223 17.04 6.10 2.42
C LEU A 223 17.72 5.79 3.76
N ASN A 224 18.74 6.60 4.12
CA ASN A 224 19.35 6.47 5.44
C ASN A 224 18.28 6.55 6.56
N PRO A 225 18.33 5.72 7.61
CA PRO A 225 17.31 5.71 8.66
C PRO A 225 17.04 7.06 9.33
N ARG A 226 17.99 7.98 9.26
CA ARG A 226 17.84 9.33 9.83
C ARG A 226 16.95 10.26 9.00
N ILE A 227 16.55 9.86 7.80
CA ILE A 227 15.75 10.68 6.88
C ILE A 227 14.62 9.89 6.26
N PHE A 228 13.48 10.51 6.12
CA PHE A 228 12.36 10.03 5.31
C PHE A 228 11.57 11.21 4.75
N ILE A 229 10.77 10.96 3.75
CA ILE A 229 9.89 11.94 3.10
C ILE A 229 8.45 11.63 3.53
N PRO A 230 7.86 12.39 4.46
CA PRO A 230 6.56 12.07 5.04
C PRO A 230 5.42 12.05 4.01
N LEU A 231 5.49 12.95 3.02
CA LEU A 231 4.52 13.03 1.94
C LEU A 231 5.23 13.27 0.62
N SER A 232 4.89 12.46 -0.37
CA SER A 232 5.39 12.60 -1.72
C SER A 232 4.28 12.52 -2.77
N LYS A 233 4.47 13.24 -3.88
CA LYS A 233 3.52 13.34 -4.98
C LYS A 233 4.19 12.82 -6.26
N GLN A 234 3.60 11.81 -6.88
CA GLN A 234 4.10 11.23 -8.12
C GLN A 234 3.17 11.61 -9.27
N TRP A 235 3.75 12.05 -10.38
CA TRP A 235 3.02 12.49 -11.57
C TRP A 235 3.68 11.91 -12.82
N ALA A 236 2.86 11.53 -13.80
CA ALA A 236 3.37 11.20 -15.11
C ALA A 236 3.98 12.46 -15.76
N THR A 237 5.10 12.29 -16.45
CA THR A 237 5.86 13.41 -17.04
C THR A 237 5.09 14.09 -18.16
N ASN A 238 4.44 13.30 -19.03
CA ASN A 238 3.69 13.82 -20.19
C ASN A 238 2.44 12.95 -20.45
N PRO A 239 1.35 13.15 -19.69
CA PRO A 239 0.12 12.36 -19.85
C PRO A 239 -0.79 12.83 -20.99
N PHE A 240 -0.37 13.82 -21.83
CA PHE A 240 -1.16 14.48 -22.88
C PHE A 240 -0.95 13.89 -24.28
#